data_0352ec505c86577fc594667a25cc1d42
#
_entry.id   0352ec505c86577fc594667a25cc1d42
#
_cell.length_a   1.000
_cell.length_b   1.000
_cell.length_c   1.000
_cell.angle_alpha   90.00
_cell.angle_beta   90.00
_cell.angle_gamma   90.00
#
_symmetry.space_group_name_H-M   'P 1'
#
loop_
_entity.id
_entity.type
_entity.pdbx_description
1 polymer ?
#
loop_
_entity_poly.entity_id
_entity_poly.type
_entity_poly.pdbx_seq_one_letter_code
_entity_poly.pdbx_strand_id
1 'polypeptide(L)'
;HTYWGSMRDRLPMSQYDPLYPDGEPELVVDGPVRTVVLHENACLIRSGEDIGDTGEQEREYYLRDVEPTLRAGMDFLRDDGAAIGCYDNRYMVVLGENDEPTDRTFGMSWWRDLSALEEWAAMHPTHLKIYGSAMKHLSTFGPETRLRLYHEVTVPSASEQRFVYVGCHDETG
;
A
#
# COMPACT_ATOMS: atom_id res chain seq x y z
N HIS A 1 5.16 11.76 15.05
CA HIS A 1 5.40 10.53 14.27
C HIS A 1 6.25 9.58 15.09
N THR A 2 5.76 8.39 15.34
CA THR A 2 6.45 7.41 16.16
C THR A 2 6.58 6.12 15.37
N TYR A 3 7.78 5.57 15.27
CA TYR A 3 8.03 4.26 14.72
C TYR A 3 7.98 3.21 15.83
N TRP A 4 7.21 2.15 15.63
CA TRP A 4 6.94 1.11 16.64
C TRP A 4 7.53 -0.25 16.29
N GLY A 5 8.57 -0.32 15.49
CA GLY A 5 9.11 -1.56 14.95
C GLY A 5 8.61 -1.87 13.55
N SER A 6 9.00 -3.03 12.99
CA SER A 6 8.55 -3.47 11.69
C SER A 6 7.05 -3.81 11.71
N MET A 7 6.42 -3.89 10.53
CA MET A 7 5.02 -4.30 10.44
C MET A 7 4.81 -5.73 10.96
N ARG A 8 5.78 -6.60 10.73
CA ARG A 8 5.80 -7.97 11.25
C ARG A 8 5.67 -8.00 12.78
N ASP A 9 6.41 -7.16 13.48
CA ASP A 9 6.40 -7.12 14.96
C ASP A 9 5.03 -6.71 15.54
N ARG A 10 4.17 -6.10 14.73
CA ARG A 10 2.82 -5.68 15.12
C ARG A 10 1.73 -6.70 14.80
N LEU A 11 2.06 -7.76 14.07
CA LEU A 11 1.15 -8.85 13.77
C LEU A 11 1.31 -9.95 14.85
N PRO A 12 0.31 -10.18 15.72
CA PRO A 12 0.45 -11.14 16.81
C PRO A 12 0.81 -12.55 16.33
N MET A 13 0.27 -12.96 15.17
CA MET A 13 0.54 -14.28 14.60
C MET A 13 2.00 -14.47 14.20
N SER A 14 2.69 -13.41 13.79
CA SER A 14 4.11 -13.47 13.38
C SER A 14 5.07 -13.91 14.51
N GLN A 15 4.61 -13.90 15.74
CA GLN A 15 5.36 -14.40 16.89
C GLN A 15 5.45 -15.94 16.92
N TYR A 16 4.55 -16.61 16.22
CA TYR A 16 4.40 -18.08 16.24
C TYR A 16 4.46 -18.68 14.84
N ASP A 17 4.18 -17.89 13.82
CA ASP A 17 4.11 -18.29 12.43
C ASP A 17 4.93 -17.35 11.56
N PRO A 18 5.84 -17.83 10.69
CA PRO A 18 6.58 -16.99 9.78
C PRO A 18 5.71 -16.34 8.69
N LEU A 19 4.44 -16.73 8.57
CA LEU A 19 3.47 -16.22 7.60
C LEU A 19 3.95 -16.41 6.15
N TYR A 20 4.51 -17.59 5.84
CA TYR A 20 4.85 -17.94 4.47
C TYR A 20 3.58 -18.23 3.66
N PRO A 21 3.61 -17.95 2.34
CA PRO A 21 2.49 -18.30 1.48
C PRO A 21 2.33 -19.82 1.43
N ASP A 22 1.09 -20.31 1.45
CA ASP A 22 0.76 -21.71 1.33
C ASP A 22 -0.46 -21.89 0.41
N GLY A 23 -0.40 -22.90 -0.48
CA GLY A 23 -1.41 -23.14 -1.50
C GLY A 23 -1.21 -22.31 -2.77
N GLU A 24 -2.18 -22.41 -3.67
CA GLU A 24 -2.21 -21.71 -4.95
C GLU A 24 -3.48 -20.87 -5.04
N PRO A 25 -3.45 -19.73 -5.76
CA PRO A 25 -4.66 -18.96 -6.02
C PRO A 25 -5.70 -19.78 -6.79
N GLU A 26 -6.95 -19.69 -6.41
CA GLU A 26 -8.07 -20.33 -7.08
C GLU A 26 -8.84 -19.31 -7.92
N LEU A 27 -9.11 -19.66 -9.19
CA LEU A 27 -9.97 -18.90 -10.10
C LEU A 27 -11.19 -19.71 -10.48
N VAL A 28 -12.37 -19.20 -10.15
CA VAL A 28 -13.65 -19.76 -10.60
C VAL A 28 -14.29 -18.80 -11.60
N VAL A 29 -14.67 -19.33 -12.77
CA VAL A 29 -15.34 -18.56 -13.83
C VAL A 29 -16.77 -19.08 -14.00
N ASP A 30 -17.75 -18.20 -13.84
CA ASP A 30 -19.18 -18.50 -14.06
C ASP A 30 -19.80 -17.38 -14.92
N GLY A 31 -19.88 -17.64 -16.23
CA GLY A 31 -20.33 -16.66 -17.21
C GLY A 31 -19.50 -15.37 -17.15
N PRO A 32 -20.12 -14.20 -16.89
CA PRO A 32 -19.42 -12.93 -16.79
C PRO A 32 -18.74 -12.71 -15.44
N VAL A 33 -18.89 -13.64 -14.49
CA VAL A 33 -18.36 -13.52 -13.14
C VAL A 33 -17.06 -14.30 -13.00
N ARG A 34 -16.02 -13.65 -12.53
CA ARG A 34 -14.77 -14.27 -12.12
C ARG A 34 -14.59 -14.07 -10.62
N THR A 35 -14.31 -15.14 -9.90
CA THR A 35 -13.99 -15.10 -8.48
C THR A 35 -12.56 -15.59 -8.29
N VAL A 36 -11.75 -14.80 -7.62
CA VAL A 36 -10.38 -15.16 -7.24
C VAL A 36 -10.30 -15.25 -5.73
N VAL A 37 -9.70 -16.32 -5.23
CA VAL A 37 -9.25 -16.48 -3.84
C VAL A 37 -7.74 -16.66 -3.91
N LEU A 38 -6.98 -15.84 -3.21
CA LEU A 38 -5.53 -16.01 -3.14
C LEU A 38 -5.18 -17.15 -2.18
N HIS A 39 -3.95 -17.58 -2.19
CA HIS A 39 -3.38 -18.54 -1.25
C HIS A 39 -3.39 -18.02 0.21
N GLU A 40 -3.06 -18.86 1.17
CA GLU A 40 -2.85 -18.48 2.58
C GLU A 40 -1.75 -17.42 2.70
N ASN A 41 -1.92 -16.53 3.66
CA ASN A 41 -0.92 -15.52 4.02
C ASN A 41 -0.56 -14.51 2.90
N ALA A 42 -1.45 -14.28 1.94
CA ALA A 42 -1.33 -13.10 1.09
C ALA A 42 -1.34 -11.83 1.97
N CYS A 43 -0.58 -10.82 1.59
CA CYS A 43 -0.41 -9.63 2.41
C CYS A 43 -1.09 -8.42 1.76
N LEU A 44 -1.90 -7.71 2.52
CA LEU A 44 -2.47 -6.42 2.13
C LEU A 44 -1.80 -5.32 2.93
N ILE A 45 -1.37 -4.26 2.25
CA ILE A 45 -0.99 -2.99 2.89
C ILE A 45 -1.83 -1.86 2.36
N ARG A 46 -2.25 -0.97 3.27
CA ARG A 46 -2.79 0.35 2.98
C ARG A 46 -1.89 1.39 3.63
N SER A 47 -1.29 2.25 2.81
CA SER A 47 -0.42 3.35 3.25
C SER A 47 -1.04 4.65 2.85
N GLY A 48 -1.26 5.56 3.78
CA GLY A 48 -1.95 6.80 3.46
C GLY A 48 -1.25 8.04 3.99
N GLU A 49 -1.59 9.14 3.33
CA GLU A 49 -1.14 10.50 3.58
C GLU A 49 -2.35 11.41 3.79
N ASP A 50 -2.23 12.28 4.77
CA ASP A 50 -3.20 13.36 5.02
C ASP A 50 -2.45 14.68 5.17
N ILE A 51 -2.68 15.59 4.22
CA ILE A 51 -2.09 16.92 4.18
C ILE A 51 -3.11 18.03 4.53
N GLY A 52 -4.31 17.67 5.00
CA GLY A 52 -5.39 18.60 5.27
C GLY A 52 -5.07 19.64 6.32
N ASP A 53 -4.27 19.30 7.31
CA ASP A 53 -3.87 20.21 8.39
C ASP A 53 -2.53 20.92 8.16
N THR A 54 -1.87 20.67 7.01
CA THR A 54 -0.59 21.32 6.69
C THR A 54 -0.76 22.80 6.41
N GLY A 55 0.20 23.60 6.87
CA GLY A 55 0.30 25.01 6.46
C GLY A 55 0.74 25.13 5.00
N GLU A 56 0.55 26.32 4.42
CA GLU A 56 0.83 26.60 3.00
C GLU A 56 2.23 26.16 2.58
N GLN A 57 3.26 26.50 3.34
CA GLN A 57 4.66 26.16 3.02
C GLN A 57 4.92 24.65 3.07
N GLU A 58 4.37 23.95 4.06
CA GLU A 58 4.51 22.51 4.19
C GLU A 58 3.77 21.78 3.07
N ARG A 59 2.54 22.25 2.73
CA ARG A 59 1.74 21.74 1.63
C ARG A 59 2.45 21.87 0.30
N GLU A 60 2.96 23.06 0.00
CA GLU A 60 3.71 23.31 -1.24
C GLU A 60 4.95 22.40 -1.35
N TYR A 61 5.69 22.25 -0.25
CA TYR A 61 6.83 21.34 -0.20
C TYR A 61 6.41 19.88 -0.48
N TYR A 62 5.34 19.42 0.18
CA TYR A 62 4.84 18.04 -0.04
C TYR A 62 4.47 17.80 -1.49
N LEU A 63 3.66 18.66 -2.08
CA LEU A 63 3.19 18.51 -3.46
C LEU A 63 4.31 18.60 -4.51
N ARG A 64 5.38 19.35 -4.22
CA ARG A 64 6.52 19.52 -5.12
C ARG A 64 7.57 18.42 -4.98
N ASP A 65 7.90 18.01 -3.77
CA ASP A 65 9.08 17.19 -3.47
C ASP A 65 8.76 15.76 -2.99
N VAL A 66 7.60 15.53 -2.37
CA VAL A 66 7.24 14.23 -1.79
C VAL A 66 6.27 13.46 -2.67
N GLU A 67 5.14 14.05 -3.00
CA GLU A 67 4.08 13.39 -3.78
C GLU A 67 4.55 12.84 -5.13
N PRO A 68 5.36 13.54 -5.95
CA PRO A 68 5.81 12.98 -7.22
C PRO A 68 6.66 11.72 -7.06
N THR A 69 7.45 11.65 -5.98
CA THR A 69 8.27 10.47 -5.67
C THR A 69 7.40 9.30 -5.22
N LEU A 70 6.38 9.57 -4.42
CA LEU A 70 5.39 8.59 -4.01
C LEU A 70 4.63 8.05 -5.23
N ARG A 71 4.10 8.91 -6.09
CA ARG A 71 3.40 8.51 -7.32
C ARG A 71 4.26 7.60 -8.20
N ALA A 72 5.51 7.98 -8.43
CA ALA A 72 6.43 7.16 -9.22
C ALA A 72 6.64 5.75 -8.61
N GLY A 73 6.67 5.65 -7.29
CA GLY A 73 6.74 4.34 -6.61
C GLY A 73 5.43 3.56 -6.72
N MET A 74 4.29 4.22 -6.64
CA MET A 74 2.98 3.59 -6.82
C MET A 74 2.75 3.13 -8.27
N ASP A 75 3.17 3.93 -9.25
CA ASP A 75 3.13 3.56 -10.67
C ASP A 75 4.01 2.33 -10.95
N PHE A 76 5.22 2.30 -10.39
CA PHE A 76 6.09 1.12 -10.49
C PHE A 76 5.41 -0.15 -9.93
N LEU A 77 4.76 -0.06 -8.77
CA LEU A 77 4.06 -1.21 -8.19
C LEU A 77 2.88 -1.66 -9.06
N ARG A 78 2.16 -0.73 -9.69
CA ARG A 78 1.06 -1.05 -10.62
C ARG A 78 1.56 -1.73 -11.89
N ASP A 79 2.64 -1.22 -12.48
CA ASP A 79 3.06 -1.60 -13.83
C ASP A 79 4.07 -2.77 -13.83
N ASP A 80 4.97 -2.81 -12.84
CA ASP A 80 6.09 -3.76 -12.77
C ASP A 80 6.12 -4.56 -11.46
N GLY A 81 5.18 -4.33 -10.54
CA GLY A 81 5.15 -4.91 -9.20
C GLY A 81 5.09 -6.43 -9.17
N ALA A 82 4.50 -7.07 -10.18
CA ALA A 82 4.39 -8.53 -10.25
C ALA A 82 5.75 -9.24 -10.15
N ALA A 83 6.79 -8.65 -10.73
CA ALA A 83 8.15 -9.21 -10.70
C ALA A 83 8.76 -9.31 -9.29
N ILE A 84 8.25 -8.52 -8.35
CA ILE A 84 8.72 -8.47 -6.96
C ILE A 84 7.67 -8.99 -5.96
N GLY A 85 6.60 -9.61 -6.45
CA GLY A 85 5.55 -10.20 -5.62
C GLY A 85 4.43 -9.25 -5.23
N CYS A 86 4.30 -8.07 -5.84
CA CYS A 86 3.12 -7.22 -5.72
C CYS A 86 2.09 -7.63 -6.78
N TYR A 87 0.94 -8.15 -6.36
CA TYR A 87 -0.10 -8.64 -7.26
C TYR A 87 -0.94 -7.52 -7.87
N ASP A 88 -1.23 -6.49 -7.08
CA ASP A 88 -2.00 -5.33 -7.50
C ASP A 88 -1.62 -4.12 -6.64
N ASN A 89 -1.64 -2.94 -7.23
CA ASN A 89 -1.47 -1.69 -6.51
C ASN A 89 -2.36 -0.60 -7.08
N ARG A 90 -3.03 0.12 -6.18
CA ARG A 90 -3.88 1.27 -6.52
C ARG A 90 -3.51 2.47 -5.67
N TYR A 91 -3.30 3.59 -6.32
CA TYR A 91 -3.14 4.87 -5.64
C TYR A 91 -4.43 5.67 -5.76
N MET A 92 -5.04 5.98 -4.64
CA MET A 92 -6.40 6.49 -4.54
C MET A 92 -6.47 7.80 -3.77
N VAL A 93 -7.47 8.62 -4.10
CA VAL A 93 -7.85 9.82 -3.37
C VAL A 93 -9.12 9.53 -2.57
N VAL A 94 -9.15 9.94 -1.32
CA VAL A 94 -10.36 9.87 -0.50
C VAL A 94 -11.32 10.96 -0.95
N LEU A 95 -12.56 10.59 -1.26
CA LEU A 95 -13.61 11.53 -1.61
C LEU A 95 -14.31 12.06 -0.36
N GLY A 96 -14.75 13.30 -0.41
CA GLY A 96 -15.62 13.93 0.59
C GLY A 96 -17.09 13.55 0.44
N GLU A 97 -17.94 14.23 1.18
CA GLU A 97 -19.38 13.91 1.24
C GLU A 97 -20.13 14.16 -0.08
N ASN A 98 -19.61 15.06 -0.93
CA ASN A 98 -20.21 15.39 -2.22
C ASN A 98 -19.34 14.88 -3.39
N ASP A 99 -18.60 13.78 -3.20
CA ASP A 99 -17.69 13.19 -4.17
C ASP A 99 -16.52 14.09 -4.62
N GLU A 100 -16.22 15.16 -3.89
CA GLU A 100 -15.05 16.00 -4.15
C GLU A 100 -13.77 15.32 -3.64
N PRO A 101 -12.63 15.45 -4.36
CA PRO A 101 -11.34 14.99 -3.87
C PRO A 101 -10.94 15.72 -2.58
N THR A 102 -10.48 14.97 -1.59
CA THR A 102 -9.94 15.54 -0.35
C THR A 102 -8.41 15.59 -0.38
N ASP A 103 -7.83 16.18 0.67
CA ASP A 103 -6.39 16.22 0.91
C ASP A 103 -5.82 14.90 1.49
N ARG A 104 -6.52 13.81 1.30
CA ARG A 104 -6.15 12.48 1.77
C ARG A 104 -6.00 11.53 0.60
N THR A 105 -4.85 10.87 0.54
CA THR A 105 -4.55 9.84 -0.44
C THR A 105 -4.09 8.57 0.23
N PHE A 106 -4.15 7.45 -0.48
CA PHE A 106 -3.56 6.22 0.00
C PHE A 106 -3.20 5.28 -1.17
N GLY A 107 -2.11 4.56 -1.00
CA GLY A 107 -1.79 3.38 -1.78
C GLY A 107 -2.40 2.15 -1.11
N MET A 108 -2.96 1.25 -1.89
CA MET A 108 -3.42 -0.06 -1.43
C MET A 108 -2.86 -1.13 -2.35
N SER A 109 -2.10 -2.06 -1.78
CA SER A 109 -1.47 -3.12 -2.58
C SER A 109 -1.58 -4.49 -1.93
N TRP A 110 -1.82 -5.48 -2.80
CA TRP A 110 -1.78 -6.89 -2.46
C TRP A 110 -0.45 -7.51 -2.85
N TRP A 111 0.11 -8.30 -1.95
CA TRP A 111 1.41 -8.92 -2.09
C TRP A 111 1.32 -10.43 -1.92
N ARG A 112 2.23 -11.13 -2.57
CA ARG A 112 2.38 -12.58 -2.40
C ARG A 112 2.48 -12.97 -0.92
N ASP A 113 3.28 -12.24 -0.15
CA ASP A 113 3.47 -12.45 1.28
C ASP A 113 4.05 -11.21 1.96
N LEU A 114 4.07 -11.23 3.28
CA LEU A 114 4.64 -10.14 4.08
C LEU A 114 6.15 -9.95 3.81
N SER A 115 6.89 -11.04 3.52
CA SER A 115 8.33 -10.95 3.27
C SER A 115 8.64 -10.22 1.97
N ALA A 116 7.85 -10.44 0.90
CA ALA A 116 8.00 -9.71 -0.36
C ALA A 116 7.77 -8.19 -0.17
N LEU A 117 6.74 -7.82 0.60
CA LEU A 117 6.50 -6.42 0.98
C LEU A 117 7.68 -5.85 1.78
N GLU A 118 8.17 -6.57 2.79
CA GLU A 118 9.31 -6.13 3.62
C GLU A 118 10.60 -5.97 2.79
N GLU A 119 10.86 -6.88 1.86
CA GLU A 119 12.03 -6.81 0.97
C GLU A 119 11.96 -5.56 0.07
N TRP A 120 10.81 -5.30 -0.55
CA TRP A 120 10.61 -4.07 -1.32
C TRP A 120 10.81 -2.82 -0.46
N ALA A 121 10.21 -2.80 0.72
CA ALA A 121 10.31 -1.67 1.64
C ALA A 121 11.74 -1.41 2.13
N ALA A 122 12.51 -2.46 2.39
CA ALA A 122 13.86 -2.36 2.92
C ALA A 122 14.93 -2.10 1.85
N MET A 123 14.74 -2.63 0.63
CA MET A 123 15.84 -2.75 -0.34
C MET A 123 15.56 -2.11 -1.71
N HIS A 124 14.29 -1.99 -2.10
CA HIS A 124 13.99 -1.59 -3.47
C HIS A 124 14.18 -0.08 -3.69
N PRO A 125 14.84 0.35 -4.79
CA PRO A 125 15.15 1.76 -5.03
C PRO A 125 13.92 2.68 -5.05
N THR A 126 12.76 2.21 -5.49
CA THR A 126 11.53 3.01 -5.51
C THR A 126 11.07 3.35 -4.10
N HIS A 127 11.04 2.36 -3.18
CA HIS A 127 10.66 2.63 -1.80
C HIS A 127 11.72 3.43 -1.05
N LEU A 128 13.00 3.17 -1.26
CA LEU A 128 14.08 3.96 -0.65
C LEU A 128 14.00 5.44 -1.02
N LYS A 129 13.56 5.77 -2.25
CA LYS A 129 13.30 7.16 -2.66
C LYS A 129 12.09 7.75 -1.92
N ILE A 130 10.99 6.99 -1.81
CA ILE A 130 9.80 7.42 -1.05
C ILE A 130 10.19 7.70 0.40
N TYR A 131 10.84 6.74 1.05
CA TYR A 131 11.30 6.88 2.42
C TYR A 131 12.22 8.08 2.61
N GLY A 132 13.22 8.26 1.72
CA GLY A 132 14.14 9.38 1.75
C GLY A 132 13.45 10.73 1.62
N SER A 133 12.47 10.87 0.72
CA SER A 133 11.70 12.11 0.56
C SER A 133 10.84 12.41 1.78
N ALA A 134 10.19 11.40 2.37
CA ALA A 134 9.42 11.54 3.60
C ALA A 134 10.32 11.96 4.78
N MET A 135 11.47 11.32 4.95
CA MET A 135 12.42 11.69 6.01
C MET A 135 12.95 13.12 5.85
N LYS A 136 13.22 13.54 4.61
CA LYS A 136 13.62 14.91 4.33
C LYS A 136 12.51 15.91 4.68
N HIS A 137 11.26 15.60 4.34
CA HIS A 137 10.10 16.42 4.75
C HIS A 137 10.03 16.56 6.27
N LEU A 138 10.04 15.43 6.99
CA LEU A 138 9.97 15.41 8.46
C LEU A 138 11.12 16.18 9.10
N SER A 139 12.33 16.08 8.56
CA SER A 139 13.49 16.85 9.07
C SER A 139 13.42 18.33 8.75
N THR A 140 12.79 18.72 7.64
CA THR A 140 12.62 20.11 7.24
C THR A 140 11.67 20.86 8.16
N PHE A 141 10.53 20.26 8.50
CA PHE A 141 9.50 20.88 9.33
C PHE A 141 9.60 20.51 10.81
N GLY A 142 10.31 19.44 11.14
CA GLY A 142 10.58 19.01 12.52
C GLY A 142 9.30 18.90 13.36
N PRO A 143 9.27 19.54 14.56
CA PRO A 143 8.09 19.49 15.44
C PRO A 143 6.84 20.19 14.86
N GLU A 144 7.01 21.02 13.86
CA GLU A 144 5.89 21.76 13.22
C GLU A 144 5.20 20.95 12.13
N THR A 145 5.73 19.76 11.77
CA THR A 145 5.14 18.86 10.79
C THR A 145 3.69 18.55 11.12
N ARG A 146 2.81 18.77 10.15
CA ARG A 146 1.37 18.45 10.21
C ARG A 146 0.98 17.33 9.25
N LEU A 147 1.83 17.00 8.28
CA LEU A 147 1.66 15.81 7.45
C LEU A 147 1.46 14.57 8.32
N ARG A 148 0.38 13.83 8.06
CA ARG A 148 0.12 12.55 8.72
C ARG A 148 0.39 11.41 7.75
N LEU A 149 1.15 10.43 8.23
CA LEU A 149 1.44 9.20 7.50
C LEU A 149 0.98 8.02 8.34
N TYR A 150 0.38 7.02 7.69
CA TYR A 150 -0.01 5.78 8.34
C TYR A 150 0.21 4.57 7.45
N HIS A 151 0.37 3.42 8.08
CA HIS A 151 0.42 2.12 7.41
C HIS A 151 -0.46 1.14 8.17
N GLU A 152 -1.27 0.40 7.44
CA GLU A 152 -2.10 -0.69 7.93
C GLU A 152 -1.72 -1.95 7.15
N VAL A 153 -1.34 -3.02 7.85
CA VAL A 153 -0.96 -4.29 7.23
C VAL A 153 -1.84 -5.39 7.77
N THR A 154 -2.35 -6.21 6.87
CA THR A 154 -3.17 -7.38 7.18
C THR A 154 -2.64 -8.58 6.41
N VAL A 155 -2.58 -9.73 7.07
CA VAL A 155 -2.23 -11.02 6.48
C VAL A 155 -3.41 -11.97 6.69
N PRO A 156 -4.40 -11.98 5.77
CA PRO A 156 -5.60 -12.82 5.90
C PRO A 156 -5.32 -14.26 5.50
N SER A 157 -6.10 -15.17 6.04
CA SER A 157 -6.20 -16.53 5.52
C SER A 157 -6.92 -16.55 4.16
N ALA A 158 -6.75 -17.60 3.38
CA ALA A 158 -7.45 -17.77 2.10
C ALA A 158 -8.97 -17.66 2.25
N SER A 159 -9.53 -18.15 3.37
CA SER A 159 -10.97 -18.09 3.65
C SER A 159 -11.51 -16.70 3.99
N GLU A 160 -10.63 -15.76 4.34
CA GLU A 160 -10.98 -14.38 4.71
C GLU A 160 -10.87 -13.39 3.55
N GLN A 161 -10.53 -13.86 2.36
CA GLN A 161 -10.33 -13.02 1.18
C GLN A 161 -11.09 -13.57 -0.02
N ARG A 162 -11.69 -12.68 -0.80
CA ARG A 162 -12.39 -13.04 -2.03
C ARG A 162 -12.52 -11.83 -2.94
N PHE A 163 -12.11 -11.98 -4.20
CA PHE A 163 -12.21 -10.95 -5.22
C PHE A 163 -13.23 -11.38 -6.27
N VAL A 164 -14.20 -10.52 -6.54
CA VAL A 164 -15.28 -10.81 -7.50
C VAL A 164 -15.28 -9.75 -8.59
N TYR A 165 -15.10 -10.20 -9.82
CA TYR A 165 -15.11 -9.37 -11.03
C TYR A 165 -16.32 -9.72 -11.87
N VAL A 166 -17.14 -8.74 -12.21
CA VAL A 166 -18.38 -8.93 -13.00
C VAL A 166 -18.30 -8.13 -14.29
N GLY A 167 -18.24 -8.82 -15.42
CA GLY A 167 -18.17 -8.17 -16.74
C GLY A 167 -16.90 -7.37 -16.99
N CYS A 168 -15.84 -7.63 -16.23
CA CYS A 168 -14.55 -6.96 -16.38
C CYS A 168 -13.74 -7.59 -17.52
N HIS A 169 -12.89 -6.79 -18.18
CA HIS A 169 -11.92 -7.30 -19.15
C HIS A 169 -10.73 -8.00 -18.43
N ASP A 170 -9.90 -8.71 -19.20
CA ASP A 170 -8.88 -9.59 -18.64
C ASP A 170 -7.73 -8.86 -17.92
N GLU A 171 -7.53 -7.58 -18.25
CA GLU A 171 -6.50 -6.72 -17.63
C GLU A 171 -7.00 -5.94 -16.39
N THR A 172 -8.21 -6.24 -15.91
CA THR A 172 -8.71 -5.68 -14.65
C THR A 172 -8.09 -6.42 -13.49
N GLY A 173 -7.20 -5.77 -12.77
CA GLY A 173 -6.51 -6.27 -11.59
C GLY A 173 -7.18 -5.84 -10.30
#